data_7ea41647c7ac5a14de73874115526aea
#
_entry.id   7ea41647c7ac5a14de73874115526aea
#
_cell.length_a   1.000
_cell.length_b   1.000
_cell.length_c   1.000
_cell.angle_alpha   90.00
_cell.angle_beta   90.00
_cell.angle_gamma   90.00
#
_symmetry.space_group_name_H-M   'P 1'
#
loop_
_entity.id
_entity.type
_entity.pdbx_description
1 polymer ?
#
loop_
_entity_poly.entity_id
_entity_poly.type
_entity_poly.pdbx_seq_one_letter_code
_entity_poly.pdbx_strand_id
1 'polypeptide(L)'
;MKEWTEELLLADGYKLQNAEITNVSLNFRDHGVLSLDLTLNGGGWGVVYGGYALGHGYLGAKEFKGSASGMEAIMRIMDVVGVEDLVNLKGKHVRVATKG
;
A
#
# COMPACT_ATOMS: atom_id res chain seq x y z
N MET A 1 -15.88 12.04 1.96
CA MET A 1 -14.45 11.88 1.67
C MET A 1 -14.17 12.37 0.26
N LYS A 2 -13.10 13.15 0.10
CA LYS A 2 -12.76 13.70 -1.23
C LYS A 2 -12.19 12.60 -2.12
N GLU A 3 -12.78 12.46 -3.29
CA GLU A 3 -12.30 11.50 -4.28
C GLU A 3 -11.26 12.19 -5.18
N TRP A 4 -10.08 11.58 -5.29
CA TRP A 4 -9.01 12.12 -6.10
C TRP A 4 -9.04 11.54 -7.51
N THR A 5 -9.13 12.41 -8.50
CA THR A 5 -8.98 12.04 -9.91
C THR A 5 -7.61 12.47 -10.38
N GLU A 6 -7.17 11.94 -11.55
CA GLU A 6 -5.89 12.36 -12.13
C GLU A 6 -5.85 13.86 -12.40
N GLU A 7 -6.95 14.43 -12.88
CA GLU A 7 -7.04 15.87 -13.15
C GLU A 7 -6.84 16.70 -11.90
N LEU A 8 -7.47 16.29 -10.78
CA LEU A 8 -7.33 17.00 -9.52
C LEU A 8 -5.91 16.90 -8.98
N LEU A 9 -5.28 15.72 -9.12
CA LEU A 9 -3.91 15.53 -8.66
C LEU A 9 -2.94 16.39 -9.47
N LEU A 10 -3.07 16.42 -10.79
CA LEU A 10 -2.22 17.24 -11.65
C LEU A 10 -2.41 18.72 -11.34
N ALA A 11 -3.64 19.17 -11.12
CA ALA A 11 -3.94 20.55 -10.79
C ALA A 11 -3.34 20.96 -9.45
N ASP A 12 -3.20 20.00 -8.52
CA ASP A 12 -2.62 20.24 -7.20
C ASP A 12 -1.10 20.05 -7.16
N GLY A 13 -0.45 19.90 -8.31
CA GLY A 13 1.00 19.84 -8.43
C GLY A 13 1.61 18.46 -8.28
N TYR A 14 0.82 17.41 -8.30
CA TYR A 14 1.33 16.04 -8.27
C TYR A 14 1.85 15.63 -9.64
N LYS A 15 2.90 14.82 -9.62
CA LYS A 15 3.34 14.10 -10.82
C LYS A 15 2.72 12.71 -10.80
N LEU A 16 2.31 12.25 -11.97
CA LEU A 16 1.78 10.91 -12.13
C LEU A 16 2.80 10.06 -12.88
N GLN A 17 3.14 8.91 -12.32
CA GLN A 17 4.11 7.99 -12.90
C GLN A 17 3.56 6.58 -12.88
N ASN A 18 3.86 5.83 -13.93
CA ASN A 18 3.48 4.43 -13.98
C ASN A 18 4.48 3.59 -13.19
N ALA A 19 3.99 2.60 -12.48
CA ALA A 19 4.82 1.68 -11.73
C ALA A 19 4.21 0.29 -11.73
N GLU A 20 5.06 -0.70 -11.53
CA GLU A 20 4.64 -2.08 -11.35
C GLU A 20 4.80 -2.45 -9.87
N ILE A 21 3.84 -3.17 -9.33
CA ILE A 21 3.95 -3.75 -7.99
C ILE A 21 4.79 -5.02 -8.14
N THR A 22 6.05 -4.96 -7.71
CA THR A 22 6.99 -6.07 -7.87
C THR A 22 7.03 -7.00 -6.68
N ASN A 23 6.60 -6.52 -5.51
CA ASN A 23 6.56 -7.36 -4.32
C ASN A 23 5.44 -6.90 -3.38
N VAL A 24 4.86 -7.88 -2.69
CA VAL A 24 3.82 -7.66 -1.68
C VAL A 24 4.28 -8.41 -0.44
N SER A 25 4.40 -7.71 0.69
CA SER A 25 4.88 -8.31 1.93
C SER A 25 3.96 -7.96 3.10
N LEU A 26 3.54 -8.98 3.82
CA LEU A 26 2.80 -8.84 5.07
C LEU A 26 3.69 -9.38 6.16
N ASN A 27 4.11 -8.54 7.11
CA ASN A 27 5.16 -8.93 8.03
C ASN A 27 5.13 -8.20 9.37
N PHE A 28 5.90 -8.74 10.32
CA PHE A 28 6.12 -8.17 11.64
C PHE A 28 7.54 -7.60 11.80
N ARG A 29 8.15 -7.09 10.74
CA ARG A 29 9.53 -6.59 10.80
C ARG A 29 9.72 -5.40 11.72
N ASP A 30 8.65 -4.64 11.95
CA ASP A 30 8.72 -3.40 12.73
C ASP A 30 8.20 -3.61 14.15
N HIS A 31 9.04 -4.22 14.99
CA HIS A 31 8.84 -4.29 16.45
C HIS A 31 7.42 -4.65 16.92
N GLY A 32 6.89 -5.75 16.41
CA GLY A 32 5.57 -6.21 16.82
C GLY A 32 4.42 -5.52 16.14
N VAL A 33 4.68 -4.77 15.08
CA VAL A 33 3.63 -4.18 14.25
C VAL A 33 3.49 -5.03 12.98
N LEU A 34 2.28 -5.53 12.75
CA LEU A 34 1.98 -6.19 11.49
C LEU A 34 1.71 -5.13 10.44
N SER A 35 2.45 -5.13 9.36
CA SER A 35 2.29 -4.13 8.30
C SER A 35 2.30 -4.76 6.92
N LEU A 36 1.68 -4.06 5.98
CA LEU A 36 1.67 -4.42 4.57
C LEU A 36 2.57 -3.45 3.81
N ASP A 37 3.51 -4.00 3.04
CA ASP A 37 4.41 -3.21 2.20
C ASP A 37 4.28 -3.64 0.74
N LEU A 38 4.20 -2.67 -0.15
CA LEU A 38 4.22 -2.89 -1.59
C LEU A 38 5.49 -2.29 -2.16
N THR A 39 6.26 -3.08 -2.89
CA THR A 39 7.42 -2.56 -3.61
C THR A 39 6.98 -2.14 -5.00
N LEU A 40 7.21 -0.87 -5.34
CA LEU A 40 6.84 -0.29 -6.62
C LEU A 40 8.11 0.01 -7.43
N ASN A 41 8.09 -0.37 -8.70
CA ASN A 41 9.19 -0.13 -9.62
C ASN A 41 8.67 0.63 -10.84
N GLY A 42 9.24 1.79 -11.10
CA GLY A 42 8.85 2.66 -12.20
C GLY A 42 9.85 2.72 -13.35
N GLY A 43 10.80 1.79 -13.40
CA GLY A 43 11.79 1.76 -14.49
C GLY A 43 12.84 2.86 -14.34
N GLY A 44 13.71 2.74 -13.38
CA GLY A 44 14.73 3.74 -13.05
C GLY A 44 14.53 4.37 -11.69
N TRP A 45 13.42 4.05 -11.02
CA TRP A 45 13.16 4.44 -9.65
C TRP A 45 12.35 3.34 -8.97
N GLY A 46 12.44 3.32 -7.67
CA GLY A 46 11.68 2.36 -6.88
C GLY A 46 11.37 2.93 -5.50
N VAL A 47 10.28 2.46 -4.91
CA VAL A 47 9.87 2.89 -3.58
C VAL A 47 9.07 1.77 -2.92
N VAL A 48 9.13 1.72 -1.59
CA VAL A 48 8.25 0.87 -0.81
C VAL A 48 7.09 1.73 -0.32
N TYR A 49 5.89 1.34 -0.70
CA TYR A 49 4.66 2.02 -0.33
C TYR A 49 3.89 1.16 0.66
N GLY A 50 3.31 1.80 1.67
CA GLY A 50 2.51 1.11 2.66
C GLY A 50 2.96 1.42 4.08
N GLY A 51 3.35 0.36 4.82
CA GLY A 51 3.70 0.52 6.22
C GLY A 51 2.48 0.80 7.09
N TYR A 52 1.29 0.48 6.59
CA TYR A 52 0.07 0.62 7.39
C TYR A 52 0.10 -0.39 8.53
N ALA A 53 -0.09 0.09 9.74
CA ALA A 53 -0.20 -0.77 10.90
C ALA A 53 -1.55 -1.50 10.85
N LEU A 54 -1.51 -2.80 10.64
CA LEU A 54 -2.69 -3.65 10.59
C LEU A 54 -3.05 -4.20 11.95
N GLY A 55 -2.08 -4.21 12.84
CA GLY A 55 -2.28 -4.73 14.18
C GLY A 55 -0.96 -4.75 14.94
N HIS A 56 -1.05 -5.10 16.20
CA HIS A 56 0.06 -5.19 17.12
C HIS A 56 0.11 -6.56 17.74
N GLY A 57 1.31 -7.05 17.93
CA GLY A 57 1.62 -8.35 18.50
C GLY A 57 3.00 -8.74 18.02
N TYR A 58 3.42 -9.94 18.31
CA TYR A 58 4.64 -10.54 17.78
C TYR A 58 4.53 -12.03 17.95
N LEU A 59 5.37 -12.77 17.25
CA LEU A 59 5.32 -14.22 17.36
C LEU A 59 5.49 -14.66 18.81
N GLY A 60 4.52 -15.43 19.33
CA GLY A 60 4.51 -15.83 20.73
C GLY A 60 3.82 -14.87 21.67
N ALA A 61 3.28 -13.76 21.18
CA ALA A 61 2.54 -12.82 22.02
C ALA A 61 1.28 -13.47 22.59
N LYS A 62 0.92 -13.09 23.82
CA LYS A 62 -0.32 -13.59 24.44
C LYS A 62 -1.56 -12.93 23.88
N GLU A 63 -1.43 -11.71 23.37
CA GLU A 63 -2.54 -10.94 22.82
C GLU A 63 -2.17 -10.33 21.49
N PHE A 64 -3.15 -10.30 20.61
CA PHE A 64 -3.04 -9.64 19.31
C PHE A 64 -4.17 -8.63 19.21
N LYS A 65 -3.86 -7.45 18.67
CA LYS A 65 -4.84 -6.40 18.52
C LYS A 65 -4.83 -5.89 17.07
N GLY A 66 -5.94 -6.07 16.39
CA GLY A 66 -6.10 -5.60 15.01
C GLY A 66 -6.47 -4.13 14.93
N SER A 67 -6.17 -3.50 13.80
CA SER A 67 -6.49 -2.12 13.52
C SER A 67 -7.54 -2.03 12.42
N ALA A 68 -8.68 -1.42 12.72
CA ALA A 68 -9.74 -1.22 11.73
C ALA A 68 -9.28 -0.32 10.58
N SER A 69 -8.56 0.75 10.88
CA SER A 69 -8.05 1.66 9.84
C SER A 69 -7.02 1.01 8.93
N GLY A 70 -6.20 0.11 9.49
CA GLY A 70 -5.24 -0.67 8.70
C GLY A 70 -5.95 -1.60 7.73
N MET A 71 -6.99 -2.28 8.20
CA MET A 71 -7.77 -3.17 7.33
C MET A 71 -8.46 -2.38 6.22
N GLU A 72 -9.01 -1.21 6.53
CA GLU A 72 -9.60 -0.36 5.51
C GLU A 72 -8.59 0.06 4.45
N ALA A 73 -7.36 0.35 4.85
CA ALA A 73 -6.30 0.72 3.91
C ALA A 73 -6.02 -0.41 2.92
N ILE A 74 -5.96 -1.66 3.39
CA ILE A 74 -5.80 -2.83 2.51
C ILE A 74 -6.96 -2.94 1.54
N MET A 75 -8.18 -2.84 2.05
CA MET A 75 -9.38 -2.95 1.21
C MET A 75 -9.38 -1.89 0.11
N ARG A 76 -8.98 -0.67 0.44
CA ARG A 76 -8.89 0.42 -0.54
C ARG A 76 -7.83 0.16 -1.60
N ILE A 77 -6.67 -0.36 -1.21
CA ILE A 77 -5.60 -0.72 -2.15
C ILE A 77 -6.12 -1.77 -3.13
N MET A 78 -6.75 -2.81 -2.63
CA MET A 78 -7.29 -3.88 -3.47
C MET A 78 -8.39 -3.37 -4.40
N ASP A 79 -9.23 -2.48 -3.91
CA ASP A 79 -10.30 -1.87 -4.69
C ASP A 79 -9.74 -0.99 -5.82
N VAL A 80 -8.77 -0.14 -5.51
CA VAL A 80 -8.15 0.76 -6.49
C VAL A 80 -7.45 -0.03 -7.59
N VAL A 81 -6.74 -1.10 -7.24
CA VAL A 81 -6.04 -1.95 -8.21
C VAL A 81 -6.99 -2.88 -8.94
N GLY A 82 -8.11 -3.22 -8.30
CA GLY A 82 -9.12 -4.09 -8.90
C GLY A 82 -8.85 -5.57 -8.75
N VAL A 83 -8.34 -5.99 -7.58
CA VAL A 83 -8.05 -7.39 -7.30
C VAL A 83 -8.89 -7.87 -6.12
N GLU A 84 -9.30 -9.13 -6.16
CA GLU A 84 -10.05 -9.77 -5.08
C GLU A 84 -9.16 -10.59 -4.16
N ASP A 85 -7.92 -10.84 -4.56
CA ASP A 85 -6.97 -11.62 -3.78
C ASP A 85 -5.69 -10.80 -3.64
N LEU A 86 -5.19 -10.68 -2.41
CA LEU A 86 -4.01 -9.87 -2.09
C LEU A 86 -2.78 -10.28 -2.92
N VAL A 87 -2.58 -11.57 -3.14
CA VAL A 87 -1.45 -12.09 -3.90
C VAL A 87 -1.45 -11.58 -5.35
N ASN A 88 -2.62 -11.25 -5.88
CA ASN A 88 -2.76 -10.76 -7.24
C ASN A 88 -2.35 -9.30 -7.41
N LEU A 89 -2.01 -8.60 -6.32
CA LEU A 89 -1.40 -7.27 -6.43
C LEU A 89 -0.04 -7.32 -7.12
N LYS A 90 0.72 -8.39 -6.89
CA LYS A 90 2.04 -8.55 -7.50
C LYS A 90 1.91 -8.67 -9.03
N GLY A 91 2.66 -7.86 -9.73
CA GLY A 91 2.64 -7.82 -11.18
C GLY A 91 1.65 -6.82 -11.76
N LYS A 92 0.83 -6.20 -10.93
CA LYS A 92 -0.12 -5.19 -11.41
C LYS A 92 0.57 -3.85 -11.63
N HIS A 93 0.09 -3.13 -12.63
CA HIS A 93 0.57 -1.79 -12.92
C HIS A 93 -0.36 -0.77 -12.29
N VAL A 94 0.23 0.24 -11.70
CA VAL A 94 -0.50 1.31 -11.00
C VAL A 94 0.05 2.65 -11.42
N ARG A 95 -0.71 3.69 -11.14
CA ARG A 95 -0.25 5.05 -11.33
C ARG A 95 0.03 5.66 -9.96
N VAL A 96 1.26 6.14 -9.78
CA VAL A 96 1.72 6.69 -8.50
C VAL A 96 1.72 8.21 -8.58
N ALA A 97 1.07 8.85 -7.62
CA ALA A 97 1.07 10.30 -7.49
C ALA A 97 2.15 10.70 -6.49
N THR A 98 3.07 11.56 -6.92
CA THR A 98 4.13 12.08 -6.06
C THR A 98 4.14 13.59 -6.11
N LYS A 99 4.48 14.23 -4.99
CA LYS A 99 4.57 15.67 -4.87
C LYS A 99 5.95 16.03 -4.35
N GLY A 100 6.65 16.82 -5.15
CA GLY A 100 8.00 17.22 -4.71
C GLY A 100 8.85 17.76 -5.77
#